data_c6074a044a9477b2fbcc6ed997ba593a
#
_entry.id   c6074a044a9477b2fbcc6ed997ba593a
#
_cell.length_a   1.000
_cell.length_b   1.000
_cell.length_c   1.000
_cell.angle_alpha   90.00
_cell.angle_beta   90.00
_cell.angle_gamma   90.00
#
_symmetry.space_group_name_H-M   'P 1'
#
loop_
_entity.id
_entity.type
_entity.pdbx_description
1 polymer ?
#
loop_
_entity_poly.entity_id
_entity_poly.type
_entity_poly.pdbx_seq_one_letter_code
_entity_poly.pdbx_strand_id
1 'polypeptide(L)'
;MLKKILLWVLILVLAAALVWGMVLLYQYLYAEEPAPETPPQTTPTEPTTEPTVPTTLPPPQKTELTAADFTMENGYMTCTAMPSRVGVDVSTFQGEIDWQKVKEAGITFAIIRVGGRGYGQAGGLYIDKRAQDNYKGAKAAGLDIGAYFFSQAITEAEAVEEAEYVLQEVKDWELTMPVVFDWEYMGEDARTAYVEPQQLTDCMNAFCKRIRQEGLDTMIYFNADQSDESFYMEEVEDTALWLAMYSGWQNYPYKVDLWQYTNAGSVPGISGNVDINIQLLYDEIA
;
A
#
# COMPACT_ATOMS: atom_id res chain seq x y z
N MET A 1 23.99 5.72 -62.95
CA MET A 1 24.02 6.76 -61.94
C MET A 1 22.61 7.32 -61.66
N LEU A 2 21.90 7.76 -62.69
CA LEU A 2 20.54 8.35 -62.56
C LEU A 2 19.51 7.46 -61.80
N LYS A 3 19.46 6.15 -62.10
CA LYS A 3 18.52 5.20 -61.40
C LYS A 3 18.76 5.08 -59.89
N LYS A 4 20.02 5.18 -59.45
CA LYS A 4 20.34 5.17 -57.99
C LYS A 4 19.92 6.48 -57.32
N ILE A 5 20.08 7.59 -57.98
CA ILE A 5 19.66 8.91 -57.48
C ILE A 5 18.13 8.94 -57.37
N LEU A 6 17.39 8.47 -58.37
CA LEU A 6 15.92 8.38 -58.31
C LEU A 6 15.42 7.48 -57.15
N LEU A 7 16.11 6.36 -56.91
CA LEU A 7 15.75 5.46 -55.81
C LEU A 7 15.95 6.12 -54.44
N TRP A 8 17.05 6.85 -54.26
CA TRP A 8 17.30 7.59 -53.03
C TRP A 8 16.30 8.73 -52.78
N VAL A 9 15.94 9.46 -53.84
CA VAL A 9 14.91 10.51 -53.77
C VAL A 9 13.55 9.89 -53.38
N LEU A 10 13.18 8.74 -53.96
CA LEU A 10 11.93 8.06 -53.62
C LEU A 10 11.92 7.61 -52.15
N ILE A 11 13.04 7.07 -51.66
CA ILE A 11 13.15 6.64 -50.23
C ILE A 11 13.01 7.84 -49.31
N LEU A 12 13.61 9.00 -49.62
CA LEU A 12 13.50 10.21 -48.81
C LEU A 12 12.07 10.77 -48.80
N VAL A 13 11.37 10.74 -49.93
CA VAL A 13 9.96 11.17 -50.01
C VAL A 13 9.05 10.26 -49.20
N LEU A 14 9.25 8.93 -49.25
CA LEU A 14 8.49 7.98 -48.46
C LEU A 14 8.76 8.14 -46.96
N ALA A 15 10.02 8.36 -46.57
CA ALA A 15 10.36 8.63 -45.17
C ALA A 15 9.73 9.92 -44.65
N ALA A 16 9.73 10.98 -45.43
CA ALA A 16 9.07 12.26 -45.08
C ALA A 16 7.54 12.10 -44.95
N ALA A 17 6.91 11.31 -45.83
CA ALA A 17 5.48 11.02 -45.77
C ALA A 17 5.11 10.20 -44.50
N LEU A 18 5.97 9.25 -44.09
CA LEU A 18 5.77 8.49 -42.88
C LEU A 18 5.88 9.35 -41.61
N VAL A 19 6.89 10.23 -41.56
CA VAL A 19 7.06 11.18 -40.45
C VAL A 19 5.85 12.11 -40.32
N TRP A 20 5.38 12.64 -41.45
CA TRP A 20 4.20 13.52 -41.45
C TRP A 20 2.93 12.76 -41.04
N GLY A 21 2.76 11.56 -41.53
CA GLY A 21 1.65 10.69 -41.10
C GLY A 21 1.65 10.42 -39.58
N MET A 22 2.82 10.20 -38.98
CA MET A 22 2.96 10.06 -37.52
C MET A 22 2.64 11.37 -36.78
N VAL A 23 3.03 12.52 -37.29
CA VAL A 23 2.69 13.83 -36.70
C VAL A 23 1.18 14.07 -36.73
N LEU A 24 0.51 13.77 -37.85
CA LEU A 24 -0.94 13.92 -37.98
C LEU A 24 -1.68 12.94 -37.06
N LEU A 25 -1.19 11.71 -36.95
CA LEU A 25 -1.75 10.73 -36.01
C LEU A 25 -1.58 11.18 -34.57
N TYR A 26 -0.41 11.69 -34.21
CA TYR A 26 -0.18 12.28 -32.88
C TYR A 26 -1.11 13.45 -32.60
N GLN A 27 -1.26 14.39 -33.54
CA GLN A 27 -2.21 15.50 -33.40
C GLN A 27 -3.67 15.03 -33.28
N TYR A 28 -4.05 13.97 -33.99
CA TYR A 28 -5.40 13.39 -33.90
C TYR A 28 -5.66 12.69 -32.55
N LEU A 29 -4.66 11.97 -32.04
CA LEU A 29 -4.78 11.23 -30.76
C LEU A 29 -4.67 12.15 -29.52
N TYR A 30 -4.02 13.31 -29.67
CA TYR A 30 -3.80 14.26 -28.58
C TYR A 30 -4.40 15.65 -28.87
N ALA A 31 -5.39 15.74 -29.78
CA ALA A 31 -6.18 16.94 -29.94
C ALA A 31 -6.92 17.20 -28.63
N GLU A 32 -6.60 18.30 -27.95
CA GLU A 32 -7.33 18.75 -26.78
C GLU A 32 -8.81 18.88 -27.15
N GLU A 33 -9.71 18.27 -26.38
CA GLU A 33 -11.14 18.53 -26.50
C GLU A 33 -11.35 20.03 -26.26
N PRO A 34 -12.22 20.69 -27.07
CA PRO A 34 -12.55 22.10 -26.86
C PRO A 34 -13.10 22.26 -25.42
N ALA A 35 -12.55 23.23 -24.69
CA ALA A 35 -12.97 23.57 -23.35
C ALA A 35 -14.51 23.68 -23.29
N PRO A 36 -15.18 23.10 -22.28
CA PRO A 36 -16.62 23.19 -22.14
C PRO A 36 -17.06 24.65 -22.04
N GLU A 37 -18.11 25.00 -22.81
CA GLU A 37 -18.70 26.34 -22.80
C GLU A 37 -19.13 26.68 -21.36
N THR A 38 -18.72 27.85 -20.89
CA THR A 38 -19.07 28.39 -19.57
C THR A 38 -20.61 28.53 -19.46
N PRO A 39 -21.24 27.91 -18.47
CA PRO A 39 -22.68 28.13 -18.24
C PRO A 39 -22.94 29.59 -17.86
N PRO A 40 -24.12 30.12 -18.13
CA PRO A 40 -24.48 31.53 -17.84
C PRO A 40 -24.33 31.78 -16.33
N GLN A 41 -23.67 32.89 -16.01
CA GLN A 41 -23.51 33.38 -14.64
C GLN A 41 -24.86 33.56 -13.97
N THR A 42 -25.17 32.71 -13.00
CA THR A 42 -26.24 32.96 -12.04
C THR A 42 -25.69 33.90 -10.96
N THR A 43 -26.45 34.91 -10.61
CA THR A 43 -26.22 35.91 -9.55
C THR A 43 -25.72 35.23 -8.26
N PRO A 44 -24.74 35.80 -7.53
CA PRO A 44 -24.19 35.18 -6.33
C PRO A 44 -25.28 35.06 -5.26
N THR A 45 -25.65 33.85 -4.94
CA THR A 45 -26.32 33.53 -3.69
C THR A 45 -25.23 33.55 -2.63
N GLU A 46 -25.43 34.29 -1.57
CA GLU A 46 -24.58 34.42 -0.39
C GLU A 46 -24.11 33.01 0.05
N PRO A 47 -22.81 32.79 0.31
CA PRO A 47 -22.33 31.47 0.71
C PRO A 47 -22.90 31.16 2.10
N THR A 48 -23.77 30.17 2.16
CA THR A 48 -24.07 29.48 3.40
C THR A 48 -22.78 28.80 3.82
N THR A 49 -22.07 29.40 4.77
CA THR A 49 -20.94 28.78 5.44
C THR A 49 -21.47 27.60 6.23
N GLU A 50 -21.37 26.39 5.66
CA GLU A 50 -21.28 25.19 6.51
C GLU A 50 -20.13 25.41 7.48
N PRO A 51 -20.33 25.19 8.78
CA PRO A 51 -19.23 25.26 9.70
C PRO A 51 -18.26 24.13 9.35
N THR A 52 -17.16 24.47 8.70
CA THR A 52 -15.96 23.64 8.67
C THR A 52 -15.49 23.55 10.11
N VAL A 53 -15.91 22.49 10.80
CA VAL A 53 -15.24 22.06 12.02
C VAL A 53 -13.85 21.66 11.55
N PRO A 54 -12.79 22.31 12.03
CA PRO A 54 -11.45 21.79 11.81
C PRO A 54 -11.42 20.45 12.54
N THR A 55 -11.44 19.36 11.80
CA THR A 55 -11.15 18.05 12.36
C THR A 55 -9.66 18.04 12.64
N THR A 56 -9.26 18.58 13.79
CA THR A 56 -7.93 18.35 14.32
C THR A 56 -7.94 16.89 14.75
N LEU A 57 -7.32 16.07 13.95
CA LEU A 57 -7.04 14.68 14.32
C LEU A 57 -6.29 14.67 15.64
N PRO A 58 -6.62 13.76 16.56
CA PRO A 58 -5.82 13.63 17.77
C PRO A 58 -4.40 13.25 17.35
N PRO A 59 -3.37 13.85 17.98
CA PRO A 59 -1.98 13.49 17.71
C PRO A 59 -1.78 11.98 17.94
N PRO A 60 -0.80 11.36 17.28
CA PRO A 60 -0.48 9.94 17.47
C PRO A 60 -0.32 9.64 18.95
N GLN A 61 -1.02 8.62 19.44
CA GLN A 61 -0.95 8.24 20.84
C GLN A 61 0.44 7.69 21.16
N LYS A 62 1.01 8.11 22.29
CA LYS A 62 2.26 7.54 22.76
C LYS A 62 2.02 6.19 23.43
N THR A 63 3.02 5.32 23.35
CA THR A 63 3.05 4.05 24.07
C THR A 63 3.98 4.13 25.28
N GLU A 64 3.67 3.36 26.30
CA GLU A 64 4.55 3.15 27.45
C GLU A 64 5.28 1.79 27.38
N LEU A 65 5.04 1.02 26.29
CA LEU A 65 5.68 -0.28 26.10
C LEU A 65 7.20 -0.13 25.94
N THR A 66 7.91 -1.03 26.59
CA THR A 66 9.36 -1.13 26.58
C THR A 66 9.82 -2.50 26.09
N ALA A 67 11.09 -2.67 25.82
CA ALA A 67 11.65 -3.97 25.44
C ALA A 67 11.40 -5.07 26.48
N ALA A 68 11.23 -4.72 27.78
CA ALA A 68 10.95 -5.67 28.84
C ALA A 68 9.55 -6.28 28.80
N ASP A 69 8.65 -5.64 28.06
CA ASP A 69 7.26 -6.10 27.90
C ASP A 69 7.09 -7.17 26.83
N PHE A 70 8.17 -7.49 26.11
CA PHE A 70 8.16 -8.47 25.04
C PHE A 70 9.06 -9.67 25.35
N THR A 71 8.55 -10.86 25.09
CA THR A 71 9.30 -12.11 25.29
C THR A 71 8.97 -13.11 24.19
N MET A 72 9.90 -14.06 23.98
CA MET A 72 9.68 -15.17 23.05
C MET A 72 9.04 -16.36 23.78
N GLU A 73 7.85 -16.76 23.34
CA GLU A 73 7.16 -17.94 23.83
C GLU A 73 6.81 -18.87 22.68
N ASN A 74 7.14 -20.15 22.80
CA ASN A 74 6.90 -21.15 21.76
C ASN A 74 7.45 -20.78 20.37
N GLY A 75 8.53 -19.98 20.31
CA GLY A 75 9.16 -19.54 19.08
C GLY A 75 8.59 -18.25 18.48
N TYR A 76 7.62 -17.63 19.13
CA TYR A 76 7.00 -16.38 18.69
C TYR A 76 7.06 -15.29 19.75
N MET A 77 7.02 -14.02 19.30
CA MET A 77 6.98 -12.86 20.19
C MET A 77 5.60 -12.74 20.84
N THR A 78 5.59 -12.47 22.13
CA THR A 78 4.38 -12.18 22.93
C THR A 78 4.60 -10.89 23.72
N CYS A 79 3.49 -10.21 24.08
CA CYS A 79 3.52 -9.06 24.96
C CYS A 79 3.04 -9.48 26.35
N THR A 80 3.82 -9.16 27.41
CA THR A 80 3.47 -9.47 28.80
C THR A 80 2.61 -8.39 29.46
N ALA A 81 2.59 -7.18 28.87
CA ALA A 81 1.85 -6.03 29.39
C ALA A 81 0.38 -6.00 28.93
N MET A 82 0.04 -6.71 27.85
CA MET A 82 -1.32 -6.74 27.30
C MET A 82 -1.55 -8.00 26.45
N PRO A 83 -2.81 -8.35 26.16
CA PRO A 83 -3.14 -9.42 25.22
C PRO A 83 -2.51 -9.14 23.84
N SER A 84 -1.99 -10.20 23.24
CA SER A 84 -1.37 -10.13 21.90
C SER A 84 -1.59 -11.42 21.13
N ARG A 85 -1.48 -11.37 19.82
CA ARG A 85 -1.57 -12.53 18.94
C ARG A 85 -0.55 -12.46 17.81
N VAL A 86 -0.21 -13.61 17.25
CA VAL A 86 0.85 -13.76 16.26
C VAL A 86 0.25 -14.05 14.90
N GLY A 87 0.80 -13.43 13.87
CA GLY A 87 0.44 -13.64 12.47
C GLY A 87 1.62 -13.52 11.52
N VAL A 88 1.34 -13.74 10.25
CA VAL A 88 2.30 -13.61 9.17
C VAL A 88 1.80 -12.64 8.12
N ASP A 89 2.71 -12.00 7.41
CA ASP A 89 2.37 -11.40 6.14
C ASP A 89 3.05 -12.15 5.00
N VAL A 90 2.32 -12.27 3.88
CA VAL A 90 2.72 -13.17 2.80
C VAL A 90 2.39 -12.62 1.43
N SER A 91 3.14 -13.09 0.46
CA SER A 91 2.97 -12.76 -0.95
C SER A 91 3.32 -13.95 -1.84
N THR A 92 3.49 -13.71 -3.13
CA THR A 92 4.01 -14.71 -4.06
C THR A 92 5.39 -15.26 -3.68
N PHE A 93 6.15 -14.53 -2.85
CA PHE A 93 7.51 -14.94 -2.44
C PHE A 93 7.53 -16.17 -1.52
N GLN A 94 6.49 -16.41 -0.73
CA GLN A 94 6.37 -17.58 0.12
C GLN A 94 5.95 -18.86 -0.65
N GLY A 95 5.60 -18.72 -1.93
CA GLY A 95 5.23 -19.83 -2.79
C GLY A 95 3.94 -20.53 -2.37
N GLU A 96 3.95 -21.85 -2.34
CA GLU A 96 2.85 -22.67 -1.85
C GLU A 96 2.90 -22.81 -0.33
N ILE A 97 1.77 -22.54 0.36
CA ILE A 97 1.65 -22.54 1.82
C ILE A 97 0.67 -23.63 2.25
N ASP A 98 1.09 -24.45 3.20
CA ASP A 98 0.21 -25.38 3.94
C ASP A 98 -0.43 -24.64 5.12
N TRP A 99 -1.54 -23.97 4.85
CA TRP A 99 -2.22 -23.12 5.81
C TRP A 99 -2.74 -23.86 7.05
N GLN A 100 -3.01 -25.17 6.94
CA GLN A 100 -3.39 -25.97 8.09
C GLN A 100 -2.22 -26.08 9.09
N LYS A 101 -1.00 -26.33 8.58
CA LYS A 101 0.19 -26.37 9.44
C LYS A 101 0.53 -24.99 10.00
N VAL A 102 0.31 -23.93 9.26
CA VAL A 102 0.48 -22.53 9.73
C VAL A 102 -0.45 -22.30 10.94
N LYS A 103 -1.73 -22.67 10.83
CA LYS A 103 -2.68 -22.57 11.95
C LYS A 103 -2.28 -23.43 13.16
N GLU A 104 -1.88 -24.67 12.92
CA GLU A 104 -1.42 -25.60 13.97
C GLU A 104 -0.15 -25.11 14.68
N ALA A 105 0.68 -24.31 14.01
CA ALA A 105 1.85 -23.66 14.59
C ALA A 105 1.52 -22.48 15.50
N GLY A 106 0.24 -22.10 15.65
CA GLY A 106 -0.20 -21.02 16.54
C GLY A 106 -0.38 -19.67 15.85
N ILE A 107 -0.23 -19.59 14.53
CA ILE A 107 -0.53 -18.37 13.78
C ILE A 107 -2.05 -18.14 13.75
N THR A 108 -2.47 -16.92 14.01
CA THR A 108 -3.89 -16.58 14.16
C THR A 108 -4.43 -15.69 13.05
N PHE A 109 -3.56 -14.96 12.35
CA PHE A 109 -3.94 -14.08 11.24
C PHE A 109 -2.90 -14.09 10.12
N ALA A 110 -3.34 -13.67 8.94
CA ALA A 110 -2.48 -13.45 7.78
C ALA A 110 -2.82 -12.13 7.09
N ILE A 111 -1.82 -11.29 6.78
CA ILE A 111 -1.97 -10.12 5.93
C ILE A 111 -1.41 -10.49 4.55
N ILE A 112 -2.27 -10.45 3.52
CA ILE A 112 -1.98 -11.03 2.21
C ILE A 112 -1.75 -9.91 1.19
N ARG A 113 -0.63 -9.96 0.46
CA ARG A 113 -0.41 -9.02 -0.64
C ARG A 113 -1.43 -9.25 -1.76
N VAL A 114 -2.22 -8.22 -2.03
CA VAL A 114 -3.15 -8.22 -3.16
C VAL A 114 -2.42 -7.96 -4.47
N GLY A 115 -1.50 -7.02 -4.46
CA GLY A 115 -0.76 -6.57 -5.61
C GLY A 115 0.16 -5.42 -5.27
N GLY A 116 0.51 -4.63 -6.26
CA GLY A 116 1.33 -3.45 -6.06
C GLY A 116 1.41 -2.58 -7.30
N ARG A 117 2.08 -1.43 -7.14
CA ARG A 117 2.55 -0.60 -8.24
C ARG A 117 4.04 -0.83 -8.45
N GLY A 118 4.46 -0.99 -9.69
CA GLY A 118 5.87 -1.16 -10.02
C GLY A 118 6.70 0.08 -9.66
N TYR A 119 7.85 -0.12 -9.04
CA TYR A 119 8.75 0.96 -8.62
C TYR A 119 9.52 1.63 -9.77
N GLY A 120 9.48 1.06 -10.99
CA GLY A 120 10.03 1.71 -12.18
C GLY A 120 9.19 2.93 -12.61
N GLN A 121 9.74 3.78 -13.49
CA GLN A 121 9.11 5.03 -13.91
C GLN A 121 7.71 4.85 -14.52
N ALA A 122 7.41 3.71 -15.13
CA ALA A 122 6.09 3.43 -15.69
C ALA A 122 4.99 3.24 -14.64
N GLY A 123 5.33 2.80 -13.43
CA GLY A 123 4.39 2.68 -12.31
C GLY A 123 3.15 1.83 -12.60
N GLY A 124 3.28 0.75 -13.39
CA GLY A 124 2.14 -0.10 -13.74
C GLY A 124 1.64 -0.91 -12.56
N LEU A 125 0.31 -1.03 -12.42
CA LEU A 125 -0.32 -1.89 -11.41
C LEU A 125 -0.15 -3.37 -11.77
N TYR A 126 -0.01 -4.22 -10.76
CA TYR A 126 0.04 -5.67 -10.92
C TYR A 126 -0.68 -6.38 -9.77
N ILE A 127 -1.25 -7.55 -10.06
CA ILE A 127 -1.80 -8.46 -9.05
C ILE A 127 -0.71 -9.39 -8.52
N ASP A 128 -0.75 -9.71 -7.24
CA ASP A 128 0.05 -10.80 -6.69
C ASP A 128 -0.54 -12.15 -7.12
N LYS A 129 0.29 -12.96 -7.76
CA LYS A 129 -0.15 -14.22 -8.38
C LYS A 129 -0.68 -15.27 -7.38
N ARG A 130 -0.34 -15.11 -6.09
CA ARG A 130 -0.76 -16.00 -5.01
C ARG A 130 -1.85 -15.41 -4.13
N ALA A 131 -2.25 -14.14 -4.35
CA ALA A 131 -3.24 -13.46 -3.52
C ALA A 131 -4.48 -14.31 -3.26
N GLN A 132 -5.11 -14.78 -4.32
CA GLN A 132 -6.34 -15.55 -4.23
C GLN A 132 -6.16 -16.95 -3.60
N ASP A 133 -5.03 -17.61 -3.87
CA ASP A 133 -4.71 -18.92 -3.28
C ASP A 133 -4.44 -18.78 -1.80
N ASN A 134 -3.66 -17.76 -1.41
CA ASN A 134 -3.36 -17.44 -0.01
C ASN A 134 -4.64 -17.09 0.75
N TYR A 135 -5.50 -16.23 0.18
CA TYR A 135 -6.80 -15.91 0.79
C TYR A 135 -7.63 -17.17 1.05
N LYS A 136 -7.83 -18.01 0.04
CA LYS A 136 -8.66 -19.23 0.17
C LYS A 136 -8.09 -20.20 1.20
N GLY A 137 -6.76 -20.37 1.18
CA GLY A 137 -6.08 -21.27 2.10
C GLY A 137 -6.13 -20.78 3.55
N ALA A 138 -5.81 -19.51 3.80
CA ALA A 138 -5.87 -18.89 5.12
C ALA A 138 -7.30 -18.90 5.69
N LYS A 139 -8.30 -18.56 4.86
CA LYS A 139 -9.72 -18.61 5.23
C LYS A 139 -10.16 -20.02 5.60
N ALA A 140 -9.81 -21.03 4.78
CA ALA A 140 -10.16 -22.42 5.03
C ALA A 140 -9.53 -22.96 6.33
N ALA A 141 -8.33 -22.46 6.69
CA ALA A 141 -7.67 -22.78 7.97
C ALA A 141 -8.25 -22.00 9.17
N GLY A 142 -9.16 -21.07 8.97
CA GLY A 142 -9.79 -20.27 10.02
C GLY A 142 -8.84 -19.21 10.61
N LEU A 143 -8.02 -18.57 9.78
CA LEU A 143 -7.23 -17.40 10.14
C LEU A 143 -8.03 -16.12 9.91
N ASP A 144 -7.78 -15.10 10.72
CA ASP A 144 -8.19 -13.74 10.39
C ASP A 144 -7.37 -13.21 9.21
N ILE A 145 -8.00 -12.40 8.37
CA ILE A 145 -7.41 -12.01 7.08
C ILE A 145 -7.43 -10.49 6.91
N GLY A 146 -6.25 -9.93 6.69
CA GLY A 146 -6.03 -8.60 6.16
C GLY A 146 -5.47 -8.64 4.74
N ALA A 147 -5.38 -7.48 4.12
CA ALA A 147 -4.82 -7.34 2.80
C ALA A 147 -3.81 -6.20 2.75
N TYR A 148 -2.72 -6.31 1.99
CA TYR A 148 -1.83 -5.19 1.76
C TYR A 148 -1.55 -4.95 0.30
N PHE A 149 -1.25 -3.71 -0.03
CA PHE A 149 -0.88 -3.29 -1.37
C PHE A 149 0.46 -2.56 -1.34
N PHE A 150 1.42 -3.08 -2.10
CA PHE A 150 2.74 -2.48 -2.25
C PHE A 150 2.62 -1.21 -3.09
N SER A 151 2.54 -0.08 -2.41
CA SER A 151 2.33 1.22 -3.03
C SER A 151 3.64 1.84 -3.50
N GLN A 152 3.57 2.42 -4.67
CA GLN A 152 4.59 3.32 -5.20
C GLN A 152 3.93 4.56 -5.82
N ALA A 153 2.79 4.98 -5.25
CA ALA A 153 2.11 6.20 -5.65
C ALA A 153 2.97 7.44 -5.40
N ILE A 154 2.91 8.37 -6.34
CA ILE A 154 3.57 9.68 -6.26
C ILE A 154 2.57 10.83 -6.31
N THR A 155 1.28 10.54 -6.37
CA THR A 155 0.18 11.50 -6.28
C THR A 155 -1.01 10.87 -5.54
N GLU A 156 -1.86 11.69 -4.93
CA GLU A 156 -3.13 11.25 -4.35
C GLU A 156 -4.02 10.52 -5.36
N ALA A 157 -4.04 10.96 -6.61
CA ALA A 157 -4.81 10.30 -7.67
C ALA A 157 -4.33 8.87 -7.92
N GLU A 158 -3.02 8.63 -7.92
CA GLU A 158 -2.45 7.29 -8.03
C GLU A 158 -2.75 6.44 -6.78
N ALA A 159 -2.70 7.02 -5.59
CA ALA A 159 -3.06 6.34 -4.35
C ALA A 159 -4.53 5.92 -4.32
N VAL A 160 -5.44 6.76 -4.83
CA VAL A 160 -6.86 6.42 -5.02
C VAL A 160 -7.02 5.31 -6.07
N GLU A 161 -6.28 5.35 -7.19
CA GLU A 161 -6.27 4.28 -8.19
C GLU A 161 -5.83 2.94 -7.59
N GLU A 162 -4.79 2.94 -6.73
CA GLU A 162 -4.33 1.76 -6.00
C GLU A 162 -5.42 1.23 -5.05
N ALA A 163 -6.09 2.10 -4.32
CA ALA A 163 -7.21 1.72 -3.45
C ALA A 163 -8.37 1.10 -4.23
N GLU A 164 -8.76 1.68 -5.36
CA GLU A 164 -9.80 1.12 -6.24
C GLU A 164 -9.41 -0.26 -6.78
N TYR A 165 -8.13 -0.42 -7.14
CA TYR A 165 -7.60 -1.71 -7.58
C TYR A 165 -7.72 -2.77 -6.49
N VAL A 166 -7.32 -2.43 -5.24
CA VAL A 166 -7.47 -3.33 -4.10
C VAL A 166 -8.94 -3.69 -3.87
N LEU A 167 -9.83 -2.70 -3.83
CA LEU A 167 -11.26 -2.92 -3.60
C LEU A 167 -11.88 -3.86 -4.63
N GLN A 168 -11.48 -3.75 -5.89
CA GLN A 168 -11.95 -4.66 -6.93
C GLN A 168 -11.47 -6.10 -6.71
N GLU A 169 -10.21 -6.27 -6.30
CA GLU A 169 -9.62 -7.59 -6.10
C GLU A 169 -10.14 -8.30 -4.84
N VAL A 170 -10.38 -7.54 -3.76
CA VAL A 170 -10.84 -8.10 -2.47
C VAL A 170 -12.36 -8.10 -2.31
N LYS A 171 -13.14 -7.71 -3.31
CA LYS A 171 -14.61 -7.57 -3.22
C LYS A 171 -15.34 -8.81 -2.71
N ASP A 172 -14.77 -10.00 -2.97
CA ASP A 172 -15.33 -11.28 -2.57
C ASP A 172 -14.57 -11.88 -1.35
N TRP A 173 -13.66 -11.11 -0.75
CA TRP A 173 -12.94 -11.54 0.46
C TRP A 173 -13.71 -11.14 1.71
N GLU A 174 -13.69 -12.00 2.70
CA GLU A 174 -14.21 -11.69 4.04
C GLU A 174 -13.03 -11.21 4.88
N LEU A 175 -12.70 -9.92 4.75
CA LEU A 175 -11.65 -9.30 5.54
C LEU A 175 -12.12 -9.12 6.98
N THR A 176 -11.29 -9.54 7.93
CA THR A 176 -11.48 -9.38 9.38
C THR A 176 -10.38 -8.52 10.00
N MET A 177 -9.43 -8.11 9.20
CA MET A 177 -8.33 -7.20 9.53
C MET A 177 -8.20 -6.12 8.45
N PRO A 178 -7.45 -5.05 8.72
CA PRO A 178 -7.37 -3.89 7.83
C PRO A 178 -6.84 -4.16 6.42
N VAL A 179 -7.14 -3.24 5.51
CA VAL A 179 -6.43 -3.04 4.25
C VAL A 179 -5.27 -2.09 4.48
N VAL A 180 -4.08 -2.49 4.07
CA VAL A 180 -2.82 -1.82 4.41
C VAL A 180 -2.24 -1.10 3.19
N PHE A 181 -1.89 0.17 3.39
CA PHE A 181 -1.00 0.91 2.50
C PHE A 181 0.44 0.59 2.89
N ASP A 182 1.18 -0.07 2.01
CA ASP A 182 2.55 -0.53 2.23
C ASP A 182 3.50 0.21 1.26
N TRP A 183 4.18 1.24 1.78
CA TRP A 183 5.18 1.98 1.02
C TRP A 183 6.58 1.68 1.54
N GLU A 184 7.48 1.36 0.62
CA GLU A 184 8.87 1.10 0.93
C GLU A 184 9.81 1.86 -0.01
N TYR A 185 10.92 2.34 0.53
CA TYR A 185 11.97 2.97 -0.27
C TYR A 185 12.68 1.91 -1.13
N MET A 186 12.61 2.07 -2.45
CA MET A 186 13.12 1.11 -3.42
C MET A 186 14.45 1.54 -4.08
N GLY A 187 15.13 2.52 -3.49
CA GLY A 187 16.41 3.03 -4.00
C GLY A 187 16.28 4.27 -4.89
N GLU A 188 17.44 4.85 -5.24
CA GLU A 188 17.52 6.14 -5.93
C GLU A 188 16.95 6.13 -7.37
N ASP A 189 16.86 4.96 -8.01
CA ASP A 189 16.32 4.79 -9.35
C ASP A 189 14.79 4.57 -9.35
N ALA A 190 14.18 4.41 -8.18
CA ALA A 190 12.74 4.22 -8.05
C ALA A 190 11.98 5.50 -8.37
N ARG A 191 10.74 5.35 -8.85
CA ARG A 191 9.86 6.50 -9.13
C ARG A 191 9.54 7.34 -7.89
N THR A 192 9.60 6.71 -6.71
CA THR A 192 9.33 7.30 -5.40
C THR A 192 10.57 7.80 -4.67
N ALA A 193 11.76 7.73 -5.29
CA ALA A 193 13.05 8.06 -4.65
C ALA A 193 13.12 9.49 -4.06
N TYR A 194 12.36 10.40 -4.64
CA TYR A 194 12.37 11.82 -4.29
C TYR A 194 10.95 12.35 -3.97
N VAL A 195 10.07 11.46 -3.51
CA VAL A 195 8.76 11.88 -3.02
C VAL A 195 8.96 12.64 -1.70
N GLU A 196 8.44 13.85 -1.64
CA GLU A 196 8.51 14.68 -0.43
C GLU A 196 7.62 14.11 0.68
N PRO A 197 7.99 14.28 1.97
CA PRO A 197 7.22 13.71 3.09
C PRO A 197 5.74 14.09 3.07
N GLN A 198 5.40 15.34 2.77
CA GLN A 198 4.00 15.77 2.65
C GLN A 198 3.27 14.99 1.55
N GLN A 199 3.89 14.84 0.41
CA GLN A 199 3.30 14.12 -0.72
C GLN A 199 3.03 12.65 -0.39
N LEU A 200 3.94 11.98 0.34
CA LEU A 200 3.70 10.61 0.79
C LEU A 200 2.57 10.55 1.82
N THR A 201 2.53 11.47 2.78
CA THR A 201 1.45 11.58 3.76
C THR A 201 0.09 11.77 3.08
N ASP A 202 0.02 12.65 2.07
CA ASP A 202 -1.19 12.89 1.29
C ASP A 202 -1.62 11.63 0.52
N CYS A 203 -0.68 10.88 -0.06
CA CYS A 203 -0.96 9.59 -0.71
C CYS A 203 -1.52 8.55 0.28
N MET A 204 -0.89 8.39 1.46
CA MET A 204 -1.36 7.50 2.52
C MET A 204 -2.80 7.82 2.91
N ASN A 205 -3.08 9.09 3.19
CA ASN A 205 -4.40 9.55 3.59
C ASN A 205 -5.44 9.36 2.48
N ALA A 206 -5.10 9.62 1.22
CA ALA A 206 -5.99 9.44 0.08
C ALA A 206 -6.36 7.96 -0.12
N PHE A 207 -5.39 7.05 -0.07
CA PHE A 207 -5.62 5.61 -0.12
C PHE A 207 -6.54 5.15 1.01
N CYS A 208 -6.15 5.42 2.26
CA CYS A 208 -6.89 5.01 3.45
C CYS A 208 -8.31 5.58 3.46
N LYS A 209 -8.48 6.86 3.11
CA LYS A 209 -9.80 7.49 2.99
C LYS A 209 -10.68 6.77 1.97
N ARG A 210 -10.12 6.41 0.81
CA ARG A 210 -10.90 5.69 -0.22
C ARG A 210 -11.33 4.30 0.25
N ILE A 211 -10.46 3.56 0.92
CA ILE A 211 -10.77 2.24 1.50
C ILE A 211 -11.87 2.36 2.57
N ARG A 212 -11.76 3.34 3.49
CA ARG A 212 -12.77 3.56 4.54
C ARG A 212 -14.15 3.92 4.02
N GLN A 213 -14.26 4.53 2.84
CA GLN A 213 -15.56 4.83 2.21
C GLN A 213 -16.36 3.56 1.87
N GLU A 214 -15.69 2.40 1.75
CA GLU A 214 -16.34 1.10 1.56
C GLU A 214 -16.60 0.36 2.90
N GLY A 215 -16.33 1.01 4.02
CA GLY A 215 -16.55 0.45 5.36
C GLY A 215 -15.49 -0.55 5.81
N LEU A 216 -14.30 -0.53 5.19
CA LEU A 216 -13.16 -1.35 5.59
C LEU A 216 -12.20 -0.55 6.47
N ASP A 217 -11.62 -1.22 7.45
CA ASP A 217 -10.57 -0.65 8.28
C ASP A 217 -9.27 -0.49 7.50
N THR A 218 -8.45 0.46 7.91
CA THR A 218 -7.18 0.78 7.24
C THR A 218 -6.00 0.72 8.19
N MET A 219 -4.83 0.48 7.61
CA MET A 219 -3.55 0.47 8.31
C MET A 219 -2.47 0.99 7.37
N ILE A 220 -1.45 1.65 7.89
CA ILE A 220 -0.23 1.97 7.16
C ILE A 220 0.93 1.13 7.69
N TYR A 221 1.71 0.57 6.77
CA TYR A 221 2.98 -0.08 7.07
C TYR A 221 4.13 0.91 6.87
N PHE A 222 5.09 0.89 7.78
CA PHE A 222 6.30 1.68 7.70
C PHE A 222 7.45 1.04 8.48
N ASN A 223 8.66 1.32 8.07
CA ASN A 223 9.88 0.92 8.77
C ASN A 223 10.30 2.02 9.77
N ALA A 224 10.71 1.62 10.97
CA ALA A 224 11.12 2.54 12.03
C ALA A 224 12.23 3.52 11.60
N ASP A 225 13.19 3.04 10.79
CA ASP A 225 14.33 3.84 10.34
C ASP A 225 13.92 4.91 9.31
N GLN A 226 12.72 4.78 8.71
CA GLN A 226 12.22 5.67 7.65
C GLN A 226 11.08 6.57 8.13
N SER A 227 10.42 6.24 9.26
CA SER A 227 9.19 6.93 9.69
C SER A 227 9.39 8.42 9.97
N ASP A 228 10.55 8.82 10.50
CA ASP A 228 10.81 10.21 10.89
C ASP A 228 11.17 11.12 9.71
N GLU A 229 11.57 10.54 8.57
CA GLU A 229 12.07 11.28 7.41
C GLU A 229 11.17 11.18 6.19
N SER A 230 10.33 10.13 6.11
CA SER A 230 9.59 9.81 4.87
C SER A 230 8.17 10.37 4.83
N PHE A 231 7.53 10.60 5.98
CA PHE A 231 6.17 11.15 6.07
C PHE A 231 5.94 11.82 7.42
N TYR A 232 4.86 12.59 7.54
CA TYR A 232 4.47 13.27 8.78
C TYR A 232 3.47 12.43 9.56
N MET A 233 3.95 11.70 10.58
CA MET A 233 3.12 10.82 11.42
C MET A 233 1.93 11.55 12.04
N GLU A 234 2.12 12.81 12.46
CA GLU A 234 1.07 13.63 13.07
C GLU A 234 -0.05 14.07 12.11
N GLU A 235 0.16 13.87 10.81
CA GLU A 235 -0.82 14.19 9.76
C GLU A 235 -1.47 12.93 9.17
N VAL A 236 -1.11 11.74 9.66
CA VAL A 236 -1.74 10.49 9.26
C VAL A 236 -3.14 10.40 9.87
N GLU A 237 -4.15 10.21 9.04
CA GLU A 237 -5.57 10.28 9.42
C GLU A 237 -6.13 8.90 9.78
N ASP A 238 -6.76 8.81 10.98
CA ASP A 238 -7.69 7.76 11.43
C ASP A 238 -7.40 6.36 10.82
N THR A 239 -6.21 5.84 11.10
CA THR A 239 -5.75 4.55 10.60
C THR A 239 -4.86 3.86 11.63
N ALA A 240 -4.86 2.53 11.61
CA ALA A 240 -3.99 1.72 12.45
C ALA A 240 -2.53 1.79 11.95
N LEU A 241 -1.58 1.47 12.82
CA LEU A 241 -0.15 1.54 12.53
C LEU A 241 0.50 0.15 12.56
N TRP A 242 1.24 -0.19 11.50
CA TRP A 242 2.04 -1.40 11.38
C TRP A 242 3.52 -1.04 11.25
N LEU A 243 4.26 -1.25 12.32
CA LEU A 243 5.69 -0.94 12.41
C LEU A 243 6.54 -2.15 12.03
N ALA A 244 7.50 -1.97 11.12
CA ALA A 244 8.60 -2.93 10.93
C ALA A 244 9.83 -2.48 11.71
N MET A 245 10.31 -3.35 12.61
CA MET A 245 11.51 -3.09 13.39
C MET A 245 12.15 -4.42 13.83
N TYR A 246 13.26 -4.80 13.20
CA TYR A 246 13.87 -6.12 13.34
C TYR A 246 14.97 -6.21 14.41
N SER A 247 15.42 -5.08 14.94
CA SER A 247 16.44 -4.99 15.99
C SER A 247 15.90 -5.23 17.41
N GLY A 248 14.66 -5.71 17.53
CA GLY A 248 13.92 -5.78 18.78
C GLY A 248 13.17 -4.47 19.07
N TRP A 249 12.32 -4.45 20.10
CA TRP A 249 11.61 -3.24 20.47
C TRP A 249 12.58 -2.18 20.99
N GLN A 250 12.73 -1.08 20.26
CA GLN A 250 13.69 0.01 20.52
C GLN A 250 13.02 1.23 21.15
N ASN A 251 12.02 1.05 22.02
CA ASN A 251 11.28 2.13 22.64
C ASN A 251 10.64 3.08 21.63
N TYR A 252 9.99 2.52 20.61
CA TYR A 252 9.25 3.30 19.64
C TYR A 252 8.22 4.17 20.36
N PRO A 253 8.16 5.49 20.10
CA PRO A 253 7.44 6.40 20.98
C PRO A 253 5.91 6.36 20.83
N TYR A 254 5.42 5.83 19.72
CA TYR A 254 4.00 5.83 19.42
C TYR A 254 3.35 4.45 19.60
N LYS A 255 2.06 4.47 19.88
CA LYS A 255 1.22 3.27 19.90
C LYS A 255 1.13 2.69 18.49
N VAL A 256 1.48 1.42 18.33
CA VAL A 256 1.30 0.66 17.09
C VAL A 256 0.36 -0.51 17.33
N ASP A 257 -0.42 -0.87 16.34
CA ASP A 257 -1.39 -1.96 16.44
C ASP A 257 -0.74 -3.28 16.01
N LEU A 258 0.24 -3.21 15.13
CA LEU A 258 0.96 -4.36 14.60
C LEU A 258 2.46 -4.06 14.55
N TRP A 259 3.27 -5.02 15.01
CA TRP A 259 4.73 -4.96 14.93
C TRP A 259 5.27 -6.18 14.16
N GLN A 260 5.87 -5.93 12.99
CA GLN A 260 6.66 -6.92 12.24
C GLN A 260 8.05 -6.97 12.87
N TYR A 261 8.31 -8.01 13.65
CA TYR A 261 9.53 -8.12 14.44
C TYR A 261 10.65 -8.92 13.76
N THR A 262 10.34 -9.60 12.65
CA THR A 262 11.34 -10.32 11.85
C THR A 262 10.85 -10.51 10.41
N ASN A 263 11.78 -10.43 9.47
CA ASN A 263 11.60 -10.78 8.05
C ASN A 263 12.30 -12.10 7.68
N ALA A 264 12.80 -12.82 8.66
CA ALA A 264 13.55 -14.07 8.50
C ALA A 264 13.00 -15.19 9.40
N GLY A 265 11.69 -15.12 9.69
CA GLY A 265 11.01 -16.09 10.52
C GLY A 265 10.85 -17.45 9.82
N SER A 266 10.58 -18.49 10.62
CA SER A 266 10.27 -19.82 10.14
C SER A 266 8.98 -20.30 10.76
N VAL A 267 8.01 -20.66 9.92
CA VAL A 267 6.69 -21.14 10.33
C VAL A 267 6.41 -22.47 9.65
N PRO A 268 6.03 -23.52 10.39
CA PRO A 268 5.60 -24.79 9.79
C PRO A 268 4.50 -24.56 8.76
N GLY A 269 4.67 -25.12 7.56
CA GLY A 269 3.75 -24.92 6.43
C GLY A 269 4.19 -23.87 5.42
N ILE A 270 5.19 -23.06 5.73
CA ILE A 270 5.82 -22.08 4.83
C ILE A 270 7.26 -22.50 4.54
N SER A 271 7.64 -22.48 3.27
CA SER A 271 9.00 -22.82 2.85
C SER A 271 9.87 -21.56 2.79
N GLY A 272 11.02 -21.61 3.49
CA GLY A 272 11.93 -20.45 3.56
C GLY A 272 11.51 -19.42 4.61
N ASN A 273 11.99 -18.20 4.44
CA ASN A 273 11.71 -17.12 5.37
C ASN A 273 10.31 -16.54 5.17
N VAL A 274 9.73 -16.10 6.28
CA VAL A 274 8.45 -15.39 6.29
C VAL A 274 8.50 -14.28 7.33
N ASP A 275 7.80 -13.20 7.04
CA ASP A 275 7.61 -12.07 7.94
C ASP A 275 6.64 -12.47 9.05
N ILE A 276 7.04 -12.23 10.31
CA ILE A 276 6.22 -12.57 11.47
C ILE A 276 5.90 -11.32 12.27
N ASN A 277 4.64 -11.24 12.65
CA ASN A 277 4.04 -10.08 13.27
C ASN A 277 3.43 -10.42 14.63
N ILE A 278 3.47 -9.47 15.55
CA ILE A 278 2.67 -9.47 16.78
C ILE A 278 1.64 -8.34 16.69
N GLN A 279 0.37 -8.67 16.91
CA GLN A 279 -0.70 -7.69 17.07
C GLN A 279 -0.91 -7.41 18.55
N LEU A 280 -0.99 -6.13 18.91
CA LEU A 280 -1.24 -5.63 20.26
C LEU A 280 -2.74 -5.29 20.41
N LEU A 281 -3.42 -5.93 21.37
CA LEU A 281 -4.88 -5.86 21.48
C LEU A 281 -5.25 -4.87 22.59
N TYR A 282 -5.17 -3.59 22.31
CA TYR A 282 -5.41 -2.52 23.29
C TYR A 282 -6.84 -2.48 23.81
N ASP A 283 -7.83 -2.86 23.01
CA ASP A 283 -9.24 -2.80 23.39
C ASP A 283 -9.67 -3.97 24.31
N GLU A 284 -8.79 -4.96 24.51
CA GLU A 284 -9.02 -6.10 25.41
C GLU A 284 -8.44 -5.88 26.81
N ILE A 285 -7.89 -4.70 27.09
CA ILE A 285 -7.43 -4.30 28.41
C ILE A 285 -8.66 -3.84 29.20
N ALA A 286 -9.24 -4.73 30.00
CA ALA A 286 -10.42 -4.47 30.83
C ALA A 286 -10.02 -3.92 32.23
#